data_301a98e3582e3e0343167ff3c9e9ce36
#
_entry.id   301a98e3582e3e0343167ff3c9e9ce36
#
_cell.length_a   1.000
_cell.length_b   1.000
_cell.length_c   1.000
_cell.angle_alpha   90.00
_cell.angle_beta   90.00
_cell.angle_gamma   90.00
#
_symmetry.space_group_name_H-M   'P 1'
#
loop_
_entity.id
_entity.type
_entity.pdbx_description
1 polymer ?
#
loop_
_entity_poly.entity_id
_entity_poly.type
_entity_poly.pdbx_seq_one_letter_code
_entity_poly.pdbx_strand_id
1 'polypeptide(L)'
;MGGHCHPKIVKAFQEQAEKLTLSSRAFYNDKFPHFADYLTQLFGYDMVLPMNTGAEGVETALKLARKWGYKKKRIPKDEAFIVSCCGCFHGRTLGVISMSCDNEATREFGPLLPGHLKVDFGDADALEKIFKEHGDRIAGFLFEPIQGEAGVIIPPDGYLKAVRDLCTKYNILMIADEIQSGLARSGKLLACDWENVRPDLVILGKALGGGVIPVSAVLADKEVMLCIQPGEHGSTFGGNPLASAVAIASLEVIKDERLAERSAKLGEELKEQLIKIQERFPQYIKNVRGRGLFNAVELKGKALSPVSAYDICMKLKERGVLAKPTHDTIIRLTPPLSISLDELKEGSKAVHDVLEIDLPKLMKEKPHTASSSDSNICDRCGRNLYASED
;
A
#
# COMPACT_ATOMS: atom_id res chain seq x y z
N MET A 1 6.33 -4.52 7.86
CA MET A 1 7.37 -4.20 8.86
C MET A 1 8.28 -5.41 9.03
N GLY A 2 9.58 -5.18 9.23
CA GLY A 2 10.58 -6.25 9.39
C GLY A 2 10.52 -7.02 10.70
N GLY A 3 9.57 -6.71 11.57
CA GLY A 3 9.41 -7.23 12.92
C GLY A 3 9.24 -6.09 13.91
N HIS A 4 8.87 -6.41 15.17
CA HIS A 4 8.77 -5.43 16.25
C HIS A 4 10.13 -5.29 16.97
N CYS A 5 10.50 -4.04 17.29
CA CYS A 5 11.67 -3.73 18.11
C CYS A 5 12.97 -4.43 17.64
N HIS A 6 13.23 -4.41 16.31
CA HIS A 6 14.47 -5.01 15.78
C HIS A 6 15.70 -4.35 16.43
N PRO A 7 16.65 -5.13 17.02
CA PRO A 7 17.74 -4.57 17.81
C PRO A 7 18.58 -3.51 17.10
N LYS A 8 18.93 -3.74 15.83
CA LYS A 8 19.70 -2.78 15.01
C LYS A 8 18.96 -1.46 14.82
N ILE A 9 17.63 -1.52 14.60
CA ILE A 9 16.79 -0.33 14.38
C ILE A 9 16.60 0.44 15.69
N VAL A 10 16.30 -0.25 16.80
CA VAL A 10 16.15 0.36 18.13
C VAL A 10 17.46 1.03 18.56
N LYS A 11 18.59 0.37 18.31
CA LYS A 11 19.91 0.94 18.61
C LYS A 11 20.16 2.23 17.83
N ALA A 12 19.89 2.23 16.52
CA ALA A 12 20.05 3.44 15.70
C ALA A 12 19.16 4.60 16.19
N PHE A 13 17.92 4.28 16.62
CA PHE A 13 17.02 5.26 17.24
C PHE A 13 17.63 5.85 18.51
N GLN A 14 18.06 5.00 19.45
CA GLN A 14 18.64 5.44 20.73
C GLN A 14 19.87 6.31 20.55
N GLU A 15 20.84 5.85 19.75
CA GLU A 15 22.09 6.58 19.50
C GLU A 15 21.87 7.94 18.83
N GLN A 16 20.89 8.04 17.93
CA GLN A 16 20.59 9.30 17.26
C GLN A 16 19.75 10.24 18.14
N ALA A 17 18.83 9.69 18.96
CA ALA A 17 18.04 10.48 19.88
C ALA A 17 18.88 11.22 20.93
N GLU A 18 20.02 10.65 21.33
CA GLU A 18 20.97 11.28 22.27
C GLU A 18 21.83 12.38 21.62
N LYS A 19 21.88 12.47 20.29
CA LYS A 19 22.70 13.44 19.54
C LYS A 19 21.89 14.63 19.05
N LEU A 20 20.98 14.38 18.14
CA LEU A 20 20.15 15.39 17.47
C LEU A 20 18.92 14.73 16.87
N THR A 21 17.74 15.12 17.32
CA THR A 21 16.45 14.58 16.83
C THR A 21 15.88 15.39 15.68
N LEU A 22 16.02 16.71 15.73
CA LEU A 22 15.48 17.65 14.75
C LEU A 22 16.44 18.83 14.58
N SER A 23 16.74 19.18 13.34
CA SER A 23 17.32 20.47 12.96
C SER A 23 16.28 21.28 12.20
N SER A 24 16.37 22.61 12.25
CA SER A 24 15.57 23.44 11.34
C SER A 24 15.91 23.10 9.88
N ARG A 25 14.92 23.17 8.99
CA ARG A 25 15.15 23.06 7.52
C ARG A 25 16.09 24.14 6.96
N ALA A 26 16.32 25.19 7.70
CA ALA A 26 17.29 26.21 7.34
C ALA A 26 18.75 25.75 7.47
N PHE A 27 18.99 24.62 8.12
CA PHE A 27 20.33 24.09 8.40
C PHE A 27 20.50 22.68 7.86
N TYR A 28 21.68 22.35 7.43
CA TYR A 28 22.07 20.99 7.07
C TYR A 28 22.27 20.12 8.31
N ASN A 29 22.00 18.83 8.18
CA ASN A 29 22.38 17.82 9.15
C ASN A 29 23.15 16.69 8.46
N ASP A 30 23.89 15.90 9.22
CA ASP A 30 24.76 14.84 8.71
C ASP A 30 24.02 13.55 8.31
N LYS A 31 22.77 13.37 8.70
CA LYS A 31 22.02 12.10 8.48
C LYS A 31 21.21 12.10 7.19
N PHE A 32 20.53 13.19 6.89
CA PHE A 32 19.69 13.25 5.71
C PHE A 32 20.44 13.01 4.39
N PRO A 33 21.66 13.59 4.15
CA PRO A 33 22.39 13.27 2.94
C PRO A 33 22.69 11.79 2.76
N HIS A 34 23.09 11.09 3.83
CA HIS A 34 23.31 9.63 3.77
C HIS A 34 22.04 8.85 3.49
N PHE A 35 20.92 9.27 4.08
CA PHE A 35 19.61 8.67 3.79
C PHE A 35 19.20 8.88 2.33
N ALA A 36 19.38 10.10 1.82
CA ALA A 36 19.08 10.42 0.43
C ALA A 36 19.95 9.60 -0.54
N ASP A 37 21.25 9.56 -0.31
CA ASP A 37 22.18 8.76 -1.12
C ASP A 37 21.83 7.28 -1.09
N TYR A 38 21.50 6.74 0.10
CA TYR A 38 21.13 5.34 0.23
C TYR A 38 19.89 4.99 -0.60
N LEU A 39 18.83 5.82 -0.50
CA LEU A 39 17.60 5.61 -1.27
C LEU A 39 17.82 5.75 -2.77
N THR A 40 18.51 6.80 -3.21
CA THR A 40 18.72 7.05 -4.63
C THR A 40 19.56 5.95 -5.29
N GLN A 41 20.59 5.46 -4.61
CA GLN A 41 21.41 4.34 -5.08
C GLN A 41 20.63 3.02 -5.08
N LEU A 42 19.86 2.74 -4.02
CA LEU A 42 19.14 1.49 -3.89
C LEU A 42 18.03 1.33 -4.93
N PHE A 43 17.31 2.40 -5.23
CA PHE A 43 16.15 2.37 -6.13
C PHE A 43 16.42 2.94 -7.53
N GLY A 44 17.60 3.51 -7.77
CA GLY A 44 17.99 4.02 -9.08
C GLY A 44 17.24 5.27 -9.52
N TYR A 45 17.00 6.23 -8.58
CA TYR A 45 16.44 7.54 -8.87
C TYR A 45 17.45 8.64 -8.56
N ASP A 46 17.27 9.81 -9.18
CA ASP A 46 18.19 10.93 -8.99
C ASP A 46 18.01 11.64 -7.65
N MET A 47 16.76 11.73 -7.15
CA MET A 47 16.42 12.58 -6.02
C MET A 47 15.35 11.96 -5.11
N VAL A 48 15.37 12.40 -3.86
CA VAL A 48 14.37 12.05 -2.84
C VAL A 48 13.82 13.29 -2.17
N LEU A 49 12.51 13.32 -1.92
CA LEU A 49 11.84 14.34 -1.11
C LEU A 49 11.25 13.64 0.13
N PRO A 50 11.82 13.86 1.33
CA PRO A 50 11.42 13.17 2.54
C PRO A 50 10.18 13.82 3.16
N MET A 51 9.28 12.98 3.68
CA MET A 51 8.13 13.36 4.48
C MET A 51 8.03 12.45 5.72
N ASN A 52 6.93 12.53 6.46
CA ASN A 52 6.75 11.75 7.69
C ASN A 52 5.75 10.62 7.48
N THR A 53 4.54 10.92 7.04
CA THR A 53 3.47 9.93 6.83
C THR A 53 3.33 9.54 5.37
N GLY A 54 2.72 8.38 5.12
CA GLY A 54 2.41 7.96 3.75
C GLY A 54 1.48 8.95 3.04
N ALA A 55 0.49 9.51 3.75
CA ALA A 55 -0.41 10.51 3.19
C ALA A 55 0.32 11.77 2.73
N GLU A 56 1.31 12.26 3.50
CA GLU A 56 2.17 13.37 3.09
C GLU A 56 3.01 13.02 1.84
N GLY A 57 3.50 11.78 1.76
CA GLY A 57 4.20 11.30 0.55
C GLY A 57 3.27 11.31 -0.67
N VAL A 58 2.04 10.86 -0.52
CA VAL A 58 1.02 10.91 -1.60
C VAL A 58 0.70 12.35 -1.99
N GLU A 59 0.42 13.23 -1.04
CA GLU A 59 0.17 14.66 -1.31
C GLU A 59 1.35 15.31 -2.03
N THR A 60 2.58 14.96 -1.65
CA THR A 60 3.81 15.41 -2.31
C THR A 60 3.86 14.93 -3.77
N ALA A 61 3.59 13.66 -4.03
CA ALA A 61 3.57 13.10 -5.38
C ALA A 61 2.48 13.74 -6.26
N LEU A 62 1.30 14.00 -5.71
CA LEU A 62 0.22 14.72 -6.42
C LEU A 62 0.64 16.15 -6.79
N LYS A 63 1.27 16.86 -5.88
CA LYS A 63 1.79 18.22 -6.13
C LYS A 63 2.91 18.20 -7.19
N LEU A 64 3.84 17.24 -7.12
CA LEU A 64 4.88 17.05 -8.12
C LEU A 64 4.29 16.79 -9.50
N ALA A 65 3.34 15.86 -9.59
CA ALA A 65 2.70 15.51 -10.86
C ALA A 65 1.96 16.72 -11.49
N ARG A 66 1.17 17.45 -10.70
CA ARG A 66 0.48 18.64 -11.17
C ARG A 66 1.48 19.71 -11.63
N LYS A 67 2.53 19.97 -10.84
CA LYS A 67 3.56 20.96 -11.19
C LYS A 67 4.30 20.59 -12.47
N TRP A 68 4.66 19.31 -12.63
CA TRP A 68 5.25 18.78 -13.86
C TRP A 68 4.28 18.92 -15.03
N GLY A 69 3.01 18.59 -14.84
CA GLY A 69 1.97 18.76 -15.84
C GLY A 69 1.90 20.19 -16.40
N TYR A 70 1.95 21.18 -15.52
CA TYR A 70 1.94 22.59 -15.93
C TYR A 70 3.27 23.05 -16.55
N LYS A 71 4.40 22.69 -15.93
CA LYS A 71 5.71 23.19 -16.37
C LYS A 71 6.28 22.46 -17.59
N LYS A 72 6.09 21.16 -17.68
CA LYS A 72 6.70 20.30 -18.71
C LYS A 72 5.71 19.86 -19.77
N LYS A 73 4.60 19.30 -19.39
CA LYS A 73 3.56 18.82 -20.31
C LYS A 73 2.72 19.96 -20.90
N ARG A 74 2.75 21.16 -20.29
CA ARG A 74 2.02 22.35 -20.76
C ARG A 74 0.50 22.22 -20.65
N ILE A 75 0.01 21.50 -19.68
CA ILE A 75 -1.41 21.46 -19.34
C ILE A 75 -1.89 22.87 -19.03
N PRO A 76 -3.08 23.30 -19.52
CA PRO A 76 -3.64 24.62 -19.18
C PRO A 76 -3.80 24.79 -17.67
N LYS A 77 -3.71 26.04 -17.22
CA LYS A 77 -3.79 26.37 -15.79
C LYS A 77 -5.05 25.80 -15.15
N ASP A 78 -4.90 25.13 -14.01
CA ASP A 78 -5.96 24.56 -13.17
C ASP A 78 -6.75 23.40 -13.85
N GLU A 79 -6.24 22.83 -14.95
CA GLU A 79 -6.89 21.74 -15.70
C GLU A 79 -6.19 20.38 -15.55
N ALA A 80 -5.14 20.26 -14.73
CA ALA A 80 -4.43 19.01 -14.56
C ALA A 80 -5.27 17.96 -13.83
N PHE A 81 -5.44 16.78 -14.46
CA PHE A 81 -6.07 15.62 -13.86
C PHE A 81 -5.03 14.63 -13.30
N ILE A 82 -5.45 13.94 -12.25
CA ILE A 82 -4.81 12.71 -11.74
C ILE A 82 -5.81 11.57 -11.91
N VAL A 83 -5.37 10.48 -12.50
CA VAL A 83 -6.14 9.23 -12.57
C VAL A 83 -5.74 8.35 -11.39
N SER A 84 -6.72 7.71 -10.75
CA SER A 84 -6.49 6.73 -9.68
C SER A 84 -7.46 5.55 -9.80
N CYS A 85 -7.15 4.44 -9.12
CA CYS A 85 -7.95 3.23 -9.21
C CYS A 85 -9.14 3.24 -8.24
N CYS A 86 -10.24 2.59 -8.63
CA CYS A 86 -11.28 2.19 -7.69
C CYS A 86 -10.69 1.22 -6.66
N GLY A 87 -11.19 1.25 -5.43
CA GLY A 87 -10.66 0.44 -4.32
C GLY A 87 -9.31 0.90 -3.75
N CYS A 88 -8.74 2.00 -4.24
CA CYS A 88 -7.46 2.50 -3.75
C CYS A 88 -7.53 3.02 -2.30
N PHE A 89 -6.39 2.89 -1.61
CA PHE A 89 -6.16 3.53 -0.33
C PHE A 89 -4.80 4.23 -0.31
N HIS A 90 -4.80 5.55 -0.30
CA HIS A 90 -3.60 6.38 -0.31
C HIS A 90 -3.44 7.27 0.93
N GLY A 91 -4.35 7.17 1.90
CA GLY A 91 -4.38 7.98 3.12
C GLY A 91 -5.74 8.59 3.41
N ARG A 92 -5.78 9.52 4.36
CA ARG A 92 -7.04 10.10 4.90
C ARG A 92 -7.07 11.63 4.90
N THR A 93 -6.15 12.33 4.25
CA THR A 93 -6.24 13.79 4.05
C THR A 93 -7.32 14.14 3.03
N LEU A 94 -7.85 15.36 3.09
CA LEU A 94 -8.92 15.82 2.18
C LEU A 94 -8.51 15.68 0.69
N GLY A 95 -7.27 16.02 0.34
CA GLY A 95 -6.77 15.82 -1.02
C GLY A 95 -6.75 14.35 -1.43
N VAL A 96 -6.29 13.48 -0.55
CA VAL A 96 -6.18 12.04 -0.81
C VAL A 96 -7.54 11.35 -0.87
N ILE A 97 -8.46 11.61 0.06
CA ILE A 97 -9.80 11.01 0.02
C ILE A 97 -10.62 11.47 -1.19
N SER A 98 -10.24 12.57 -1.83
CA SER A 98 -10.84 13.02 -3.08
C SER A 98 -10.66 12.01 -4.22
N MET A 99 -9.70 11.09 -4.10
CA MET A 99 -9.49 9.96 -4.99
C MET A 99 -10.19 8.67 -4.52
N SER A 100 -10.74 8.62 -3.31
CA SER A 100 -11.34 7.42 -2.76
C SER A 100 -12.73 7.14 -3.34
N CYS A 101 -13.07 5.85 -3.50
CA CYS A 101 -14.43 5.37 -3.73
C CYS A 101 -15.08 4.85 -2.43
N ASP A 102 -14.35 4.82 -1.32
CA ASP A 102 -14.84 4.37 -0.02
C ASP A 102 -15.76 5.43 0.60
N ASN A 103 -17.03 5.09 0.78
CA ASN A 103 -18.03 5.99 1.36
C ASN A 103 -17.71 6.35 2.82
N GLU A 104 -17.13 5.45 3.59
CA GLU A 104 -16.71 5.72 4.97
C GLU A 104 -15.60 6.79 5.01
N ALA A 105 -14.77 6.83 3.98
CA ALA A 105 -13.69 7.82 3.88
C ALA A 105 -14.15 9.18 3.34
N THR A 106 -15.29 9.25 2.62
CA THR A 106 -15.67 10.45 1.85
C THR A 106 -16.95 11.11 2.32
N ARG A 107 -17.88 10.36 2.94
CA ARG A 107 -19.19 10.89 3.36
C ARG A 107 -19.03 11.94 4.43
N GLU A 108 -19.67 13.08 4.24
CA GLU A 108 -19.66 14.25 5.14
C GLU A 108 -18.30 14.94 5.34
N PHE A 109 -17.29 14.63 4.48
CA PHE A 109 -15.98 15.30 4.46
C PHE A 109 -15.79 16.23 3.25
N GLY A 110 -16.85 16.45 2.45
CA GLY A 110 -16.78 17.38 1.32
C GLY A 110 -16.73 18.87 1.74
N PRO A 111 -16.45 19.78 0.78
CA PRO A 111 -16.28 19.50 -0.65
C PRO A 111 -14.94 18.83 -0.98
N LEU A 112 -14.99 17.83 -1.87
CA LEU A 112 -13.80 17.11 -2.29
C LEU A 112 -13.02 17.89 -3.35
N LEU A 113 -11.71 17.71 -3.39
CA LEU A 113 -10.82 18.35 -4.35
C LEU A 113 -11.14 17.86 -5.78
N PRO A 114 -11.33 18.78 -6.76
CA PRO A 114 -11.56 18.42 -8.16
C PRO A 114 -10.28 17.95 -8.87
N GLY A 115 -10.43 17.47 -10.11
CA GLY A 115 -9.31 17.06 -10.95
C GLY A 115 -8.88 15.61 -10.75
N HIS A 116 -9.79 14.75 -10.30
CA HIS A 116 -9.56 13.31 -10.12
C HIS A 116 -10.47 12.48 -11.04
N LEU A 117 -9.85 11.58 -11.82
CA LEU A 117 -10.54 10.59 -12.65
C LEU A 117 -10.35 9.20 -12.06
N LYS A 118 -11.28 8.30 -12.32
CA LYS A 118 -11.31 6.94 -11.78
C LYS A 118 -11.26 5.90 -12.86
N VAL A 119 -10.55 4.80 -12.59
CA VAL A 119 -10.49 3.60 -13.42
C VAL A 119 -10.54 2.36 -12.54
N ASP A 120 -11.02 1.24 -13.07
CA ASP A 120 -10.96 -0.03 -12.36
C ASP A 120 -9.53 -0.55 -12.28
N PHE A 121 -9.16 -1.07 -11.13
CA PHE A 121 -7.83 -1.64 -10.92
C PHE A 121 -7.67 -2.92 -11.74
N GLY A 122 -6.56 -3.03 -12.46
CA GLY A 122 -6.27 -4.19 -13.31
C GLY A 122 -6.84 -4.12 -14.72
N ASP A 123 -7.60 -3.08 -15.06
CA ASP A 123 -8.19 -2.89 -16.40
C ASP A 123 -7.37 -1.88 -17.22
N ALA A 124 -6.39 -2.39 -17.98
CA ALA A 124 -5.55 -1.57 -18.85
C ALA A 124 -6.31 -0.97 -20.04
N ASP A 125 -7.35 -1.64 -20.54
CA ASP A 125 -8.16 -1.17 -21.66
C ASP A 125 -9.02 0.02 -21.22
N ALA A 126 -9.63 -0.05 -20.05
CA ALA A 126 -10.36 1.08 -19.47
C ALA A 126 -9.42 2.27 -19.18
N LEU A 127 -8.19 2.01 -18.72
CA LEU A 127 -7.19 3.05 -18.52
C LEU A 127 -6.83 3.72 -19.86
N GLU A 128 -6.60 2.95 -20.92
CA GLU A 128 -6.29 3.51 -22.24
C GLU A 128 -7.44 4.37 -22.78
N LYS A 129 -8.69 3.99 -22.55
CA LYS A 129 -9.86 4.82 -22.95
C LYS A 129 -9.82 6.19 -22.28
N ILE A 130 -9.56 6.24 -20.97
CA ILE A 130 -9.42 7.51 -20.24
C ILE A 130 -8.24 8.32 -20.77
N PHE A 131 -7.11 7.68 -21.08
CA PHE A 131 -5.94 8.35 -21.63
C PHE A 131 -6.18 8.88 -23.05
N LYS A 132 -6.96 8.19 -23.89
CA LYS A 132 -7.38 8.69 -25.19
C LYS A 132 -8.28 9.91 -25.10
N GLU A 133 -9.17 9.95 -24.12
CA GLU A 133 -10.16 11.02 -23.99
C GLU A 133 -9.57 12.28 -23.31
N HIS A 134 -8.72 12.10 -22.30
CA HIS A 134 -8.24 13.18 -21.44
C HIS A 134 -6.71 13.31 -21.36
N GLY A 135 -5.97 12.51 -22.14
CA GLY A 135 -4.52 12.35 -21.95
C GLY A 135 -3.70 13.64 -22.04
N ASP A 136 -4.15 14.62 -22.80
CA ASP A 136 -3.54 15.95 -22.90
C ASP A 136 -3.57 16.72 -21.56
N ARG A 137 -4.54 16.43 -20.68
CA ARG A 137 -4.73 17.06 -19.37
C ARG A 137 -4.36 16.16 -18.18
N ILE A 138 -4.06 14.89 -18.40
CA ILE A 138 -3.65 13.98 -17.31
C ILE A 138 -2.17 14.19 -17.01
N ALA A 139 -1.87 14.60 -15.77
CA ALA A 139 -0.51 14.78 -15.29
C ALA A 139 0.09 13.45 -14.78
N GLY A 140 -0.69 12.60 -14.12
CA GLY A 140 -0.21 11.35 -13.55
C GLY A 140 -1.30 10.31 -13.34
N PHE A 141 -0.88 9.05 -13.30
CA PHE A 141 -1.65 7.91 -12.85
C PHE A 141 -1.07 7.38 -11.57
N LEU A 142 -1.83 7.48 -10.47
CA LEU A 142 -1.47 7.02 -9.14
C LEU A 142 -2.17 5.69 -8.85
N PHE A 143 -1.39 4.69 -8.48
CA PHE A 143 -1.90 3.35 -8.19
C PHE A 143 -1.04 2.64 -7.15
N GLU A 144 -1.64 1.67 -6.47
CA GLU A 144 -0.93 0.68 -5.65
C GLU A 144 -0.58 -0.51 -6.56
N PRO A 145 0.68 -0.99 -6.64
CA PRO A 145 1.02 -2.18 -7.43
C PRO A 145 0.29 -3.46 -6.99
N ILE A 146 -0.04 -3.52 -5.70
CA ILE A 146 -0.95 -4.48 -5.07
C ILE A 146 -1.86 -3.67 -4.16
N GLN A 147 -3.16 -3.70 -4.39
CA GLN A 147 -4.08 -2.96 -3.51
C GLN A 147 -4.20 -3.65 -2.15
N GLY A 148 -3.78 -2.96 -1.09
CA GLY A 148 -3.73 -3.54 0.24
C GLY A 148 -5.07 -3.50 0.96
N GLU A 149 -5.62 -2.31 1.17
CA GLU A 149 -6.87 -2.11 1.94
C GLU A 149 -8.11 -2.66 1.22
N ALA A 150 -8.08 -2.80 -0.11
CA ALA A 150 -9.11 -3.49 -0.86
C ALA A 150 -9.15 -5.01 -0.62
N GLY A 151 -8.14 -5.57 0.06
CA GLY A 151 -8.09 -7.00 0.39
C GLY A 151 -6.98 -7.78 -0.32
N VAL A 152 -5.81 -7.17 -0.48
CA VAL A 152 -4.63 -7.76 -1.16
C VAL A 152 -4.99 -8.17 -2.59
N ILE A 153 -5.42 -7.21 -3.39
CA ILE A 153 -5.77 -7.45 -4.79
C ILE A 153 -4.50 -7.43 -5.64
N ILE A 154 -4.19 -8.57 -6.24
CA ILE A 154 -3.08 -8.74 -7.17
C ILE A 154 -3.59 -8.39 -8.57
N PRO A 155 -2.94 -7.49 -9.32
CA PRO A 155 -3.36 -7.21 -10.68
C PRO A 155 -3.10 -8.41 -11.61
N PRO A 156 -3.81 -8.50 -12.75
CA PRO A 156 -3.49 -9.48 -13.78
C PRO A 156 -2.03 -9.40 -14.23
N ASP A 157 -1.45 -10.52 -14.58
CA ASP A 157 -0.07 -10.56 -15.11
C ASP A 157 0.06 -9.68 -16.36
N GLY A 158 1.14 -8.91 -16.44
CA GLY A 158 1.38 -7.95 -17.51
C GLY A 158 0.69 -6.58 -17.34
N TYR A 159 -0.16 -6.41 -16.33
CA TYR A 159 -0.86 -5.14 -16.09
C TYR A 159 0.09 -3.97 -15.82
N LEU A 160 1.07 -4.15 -14.94
CA LEU A 160 2.01 -3.07 -14.62
C LEU A 160 2.84 -2.66 -15.82
N LYS A 161 3.22 -3.62 -16.67
CA LYS A 161 3.91 -3.36 -17.92
C LYS A 161 3.02 -2.60 -18.91
N ALA A 162 1.77 -3.01 -19.06
CA ALA A 162 0.80 -2.28 -19.89
C ALA A 162 0.60 -0.84 -19.39
N VAL A 163 0.50 -0.63 -18.08
CA VAL A 163 0.42 0.71 -17.47
C VAL A 163 1.66 1.54 -17.82
N ARG A 164 2.86 0.96 -17.70
CA ARG A 164 4.10 1.66 -18.07
C ARG A 164 4.09 2.10 -19.54
N ASP A 165 3.71 1.20 -20.42
CA ASP A 165 3.65 1.48 -21.86
C ASP A 165 2.62 2.58 -22.17
N LEU A 166 1.44 2.53 -21.56
CA LEU A 166 0.40 3.55 -21.70
C LEU A 166 0.85 4.92 -21.16
N CYS A 167 1.43 4.95 -19.97
CA CYS A 167 1.96 6.21 -19.40
C CYS A 167 3.03 6.82 -20.29
N THR A 168 3.92 6.02 -20.86
CA THR A 168 4.94 6.48 -21.81
C THR A 168 4.30 7.02 -23.10
N LYS A 169 3.36 6.26 -23.69
CA LYS A 169 2.67 6.62 -24.94
C LYS A 169 1.93 7.96 -24.83
N TYR A 170 1.28 8.22 -23.72
CA TYR A 170 0.46 9.43 -23.52
C TYR A 170 1.18 10.53 -22.74
N ASN A 171 2.48 10.36 -22.45
CA ASN A 171 3.27 11.30 -21.65
C ASN A 171 2.57 11.65 -20.34
N ILE A 172 2.30 10.62 -19.52
CA ILE A 172 1.66 10.69 -18.22
C ILE A 172 2.63 10.10 -17.20
N LEU A 173 2.80 10.75 -16.04
CA LEU A 173 3.66 10.21 -14.99
C LEU A 173 3.05 8.95 -14.36
N MET A 174 3.81 7.87 -14.33
CA MET A 174 3.46 6.65 -13.61
C MET A 174 3.90 6.77 -12.17
N ILE A 175 2.95 6.80 -11.23
CA ILE A 175 3.19 7.04 -9.80
C ILE A 175 2.80 5.79 -9.01
N ALA A 176 3.78 5.06 -8.50
CA ALA A 176 3.55 3.87 -7.69
C ALA A 176 3.52 4.20 -6.19
N ASP A 177 2.41 3.94 -5.56
CA ASP A 177 2.30 3.92 -4.10
C ASP A 177 2.76 2.56 -3.57
N GLU A 178 4.02 2.49 -3.21
CA GLU A 178 4.67 1.31 -2.64
C GLU A 178 4.72 1.34 -1.10
N ILE A 179 3.95 2.21 -0.48
CA ILE A 179 3.92 2.38 0.99
C ILE A 179 3.57 1.06 1.69
N GLN A 180 2.66 0.28 1.12
CA GLN A 180 2.23 -0.99 1.71
C GLN A 180 2.89 -2.20 1.06
N SER A 181 3.04 -2.20 -0.26
CA SER A 181 3.51 -3.34 -1.07
C SER A 181 5.03 -3.43 -1.18
N GLY A 182 5.74 -2.30 -1.04
CA GLY A 182 7.18 -2.22 -1.17
C GLY A 182 7.97 -2.68 0.06
N LEU A 183 9.26 -2.43 0.02
CA LEU A 183 10.22 -2.72 1.08
C LEU A 183 10.13 -4.17 1.56
N ALA A 184 10.25 -5.09 0.62
CA ALA A 184 10.26 -6.54 0.78
C ALA A 184 8.89 -7.20 1.09
N ARG A 185 7.84 -6.44 1.40
CA ARG A 185 6.54 -7.01 1.80
C ARG A 185 5.98 -8.00 0.78
N SER A 186 6.03 -7.68 -0.50
CA SER A 186 5.51 -8.51 -1.58
C SER A 186 6.50 -9.55 -2.14
N GLY A 187 7.66 -9.74 -1.51
CA GLY A 187 8.68 -10.70 -1.97
C GLY A 187 9.69 -10.12 -2.95
N LYS A 188 9.60 -8.82 -3.26
CA LYS A 188 10.56 -8.03 -4.01
C LYS A 188 10.85 -6.74 -3.25
N LEU A 189 11.91 -6.03 -3.60
CA LEU A 189 12.21 -4.74 -2.97
C LEU A 189 11.08 -3.72 -3.21
N LEU A 190 10.59 -3.65 -4.45
CA LEU A 190 9.34 -2.99 -4.83
C LEU A 190 8.39 -4.00 -5.48
N ALA A 191 7.08 -3.84 -5.31
CA ALA A 191 6.13 -4.72 -5.98
C ALA A 191 6.14 -4.54 -7.51
N CYS A 192 6.49 -3.35 -8.02
CA CYS A 192 6.73 -3.12 -9.44
C CYS A 192 7.84 -4.00 -10.04
N ASP A 193 8.77 -4.48 -9.23
CA ASP A 193 9.88 -5.36 -9.68
C ASP A 193 9.40 -6.75 -10.13
N TRP A 194 8.19 -7.16 -9.78
CA TRP A 194 7.62 -8.41 -10.28
C TRP A 194 7.46 -8.44 -11.80
N GLU A 195 7.25 -7.29 -12.41
CA GLU A 195 7.15 -7.14 -13.87
C GLU A 195 8.31 -6.31 -14.46
N ASN A 196 9.37 -6.06 -13.69
CA ASN A 196 10.52 -5.24 -14.09
C ASN A 196 10.10 -3.84 -14.59
N VAL A 197 9.15 -3.23 -13.92
CA VAL A 197 8.63 -1.90 -14.27
C VAL A 197 9.23 -0.85 -13.35
N ARG A 198 9.70 0.25 -13.96
CA ARG A 198 10.21 1.43 -13.27
C ARG A 198 9.21 2.57 -13.38
N PRO A 199 8.47 2.90 -12.32
CA PRO A 199 7.62 4.09 -12.27
C PRO A 199 8.43 5.39 -12.39
N ASP A 200 7.78 6.49 -12.78
CA ASP A 200 8.40 7.82 -12.77
C ASP A 200 8.53 8.37 -11.33
N LEU A 201 7.56 8.07 -10.47
CA LEU A 201 7.61 8.36 -9.04
C LEU A 201 7.33 7.10 -8.23
N VAL A 202 8.06 6.93 -7.13
CA VAL A 202 7.81 5.90 -6.12
C VAL A 202 7.59 6.56 -4.77
N ILE A 203 6.54 6.14 -4.07
CA ILE A 203 6.23 6.61 -2.72
C ILE A 203 6.52 5.47 -1.75
N LEU A 204 7.39 5.72 -0.77
CA LEU A 204 7.77 4.78 0.29
C LEU A 204 7.27 5.28 1.65
N GLY A 205 6.97 4.34 2.54
CA GLY A 205 6.53 4.64 3.90
C GLY A 205 6.48 3.39 4.77
N LYS A 206 5.64 3.37 5.78
CA LYS A 206 5.42 2.22 6.69
C LYS A 206 6.73 1.54 7.13
N ALA A 207 7.16 0.48 6.45
CA ALA A 207 8.36 -0.28 6.77
C ALA A 207 9.65 0.57 6.76
N LEU A 208 9.66 1.70 6.04
CA LEU A 208 10.79 2.63 6.00
C LEU A 208 11.17 3.14 7.41
N GLY A 209 10.17 3.35 8.27
CA GLY A 209 10.38 3.76 9.66
C GLY A 209 10.69 2.63 10.63
N GLY A 210 10.92 1.40 10.15
CA GLY A 210 11.30 0.25 10.96
C GLY A 210 10.29 -0.16 12.05
N GLY A 211 9.08 0.41 12.04
CA GLY A 211 8.09 0.24 13.11
C GLY A 211 8.34 1.08 14.36
N VAL A 212 9.29 2.01 14.31
CA VAL A 212 9.75 2.82 15.45
C VAL A 212 9.32 4.28 15.30
N ILE A 213 9.44 4.86 14.11
CA ILE A 213 9.13 6.26 13.84
C ILE A 213 8.46 6.39 12.45
N PRO A 214 7.49 7.33 12.26
CA PRO A 214 6.95 7.56 10.94
C PRO A 214 7.99 8.22 10.02
N VAL A 215 8.18 7.60 8.85
CA VAL A 215 9.05 8.12 7.77
C VAL A 215 8.39 7.79 6.44
N SER A 216 8.39 8.73 5.53
CA SER A 216 8.04 8.52 4.13
C SER A 216 8.99 9.28 3.20
N ALA A 217 9.02 8.86 1.95
CA ALA A 217 9.84 9.48 0.92
C ALA A 217 9.19 9.35 -0.45
N VAL A 218 9.38 10.36 -1.28
CA VAL A 218 9.04 10.33 -2.71
C VAL A 218 10.34 10.34 -3.52
N LEU A 219 10.49 9.36 -4.38
CA LEU A 219 11.64 9.21 -5.28
C LEU A 219 11.22 9.62 -6.69
N ALA A 220 12.03 10.39 -7.38
CA ALA A 220 11.87 10.74 -8.79
C ALA A 220 13.19 11.20 -9.38
N ASP A 221 13.27 11.21 -10.71
CA ASP A 221 14.40 11.80 -11.41
C ASP A 221 14.33 13.33 -11.41
N LYS A 222 15.46 13.99 -11.66
CA LYS A 222 15.61 15.46 -11.63
C LYS A 222 14.57 16.19 -12.47
N GLU A 223 14.23 15.65 -13.64
CA GLU A 223 13.27 16.27 -14.54
C GLU A 223 11.90 16.49 -13.89
N VAL A 224 11.47 15.57 -13.06
CA VAL A 224 10.22 15.67 -12.31
C VAL A 224 10.44 16.40 -10.99
N MET A 225 11.42 15.99 -10.20
CA MET A 225 11.63 16.49 -8.84
C MET A 225 11.88 18.00 -8.81
N LEU A 226 12.68 18.52 -9.74
CA LEU A 226 13.03 19.94 -9.81
C LEU A 226 11.90 20.84 -10.38
N CYS A 227 10.74 20.29 -10.67
CA CYS A 227 9.55 21.11 -10.96
C CYS A 227 9.08 21.87 -9.71
N ILE A 228 9.26 21.33 -8.52
CA ILE A 228 9.05 22.04 -7.26
C ILE A 228 10.32 22.78 -6.90
N GLN A 229 10.20 24.07 -6.65
CA GLN A 229 11.32 24.94 -6.28
C GLN A 229 11.38 25.13 -4.76
N PRO A 230 12.55 25.55 -4.22
CA PRO A 230 12.68 25.92 -2.81
C PRO A 230 11.58 26.87 -2.35
N GLY A 231 10.97 26.56 -1.20
CA GLY A 231 9.87 27.35 -0.62
C GLY A 231 8.46 26.95 -1.08
N GLU A 232 8.32 26.16 -2.15
CA GLU A 232 7.00 25.77 -2.67
C GLU A 232 6.39 24.53 -1.98
N HIS A 233 7.20 23.71 -1.34
CA HIS A 233 6.78 22.51 -0.63
C HIS A 233 7.80 22.05 0.41
N GLY A 234 7.35 21.34 1.43
CA GLY A 234 8.23 20.76 2.44
C GLY A 234 7.50 20.39 3.73
N SER A 235 8.27 19.94 4.71
CA SER A 235 7.82 19.53 6.04
C SER A 235 8.81 19.97 7.09
N THR A 236 8.36 20.35 8.28
CA THR A 236 9.25 20.67 9.41
C THR A 236 10.07 19.46 9.84
N PHE A 237 9.44 18.27 9.89
CA PHE A 237 10.07 17.03 10.34
C PHE A 237 10.59 16.15 9.19
N GLY A 238 10.20 16.39 7.93
CA GLY A 238 10.66 15.60 6.80
C GLY A 238 12.19 15.63 6.67
N GLY A 239 12.85 14.47 6.69
CA GLY A 239 14.30 14.35 6.62
C GLY A 239 15.04 14.69 7.93
N ASN A 240 14.34 14.69 9.07
CA ASN A 240 15.00 14.91 10.35
C ASN A 240 16.07 13.84 10.64
N PRO A 241 17.12 14.16 11.42
CA PRO A 241 18.23 13.25 11.67
C PRO A 241 17.81 11.91 12.30
N LEU A 242 16.86 11.95 13.23
CA LEU A 242 16.38 10.74 13.90
C LEU A 242 15.69 9.79 12.94
N ALA A 243 14.73 10.30 12.15
CA ALA A 243 14.03 9.52 11.15
C ALA A 243 14.97 8.99 10.06
N SER A 244 15.94 9.80 9.63
CA SER A 244 16.95 9.42 8.63
C SER A 244 17.83 8.27 9.12
N ALA A 245 18.33 8.33 10.36
CA ALA A 245 19.12 7.27 10.95
C ALA A 245 18.34 5.95 11.10
N VAL A 246 17.11 6.03 11.54
CA VAL A 246 16.22 4.86 11.67
C VAL A 246 15.90 4.25 10.30
N ALA A 247 15.59 5.08 9.31
CA ALA A 247 15.29 4.60 7.96
C ALA A 247 16.50 3.90 7.30
N ILE A 248 17.70 4.43 7.46
CA ILE A 248 18.94 3.76 7.01
C ILE A 248 19.05 2.38 7.66
N ALA A 249 18.93 2.30 8.99
CA ALA A 249 19.01 1.02 9.70
C ALA A 249 17.92 0.03 9.25
N SER A 250 16.72 0.52 8.97
CA SER A 250 15.62 -0.32 8.45
C SER A 250 15.94 -0.88 7.07
N LEU A 251 16.47 -0.08 6.17
CA LEU A 251 16.88 -0.52 4.82
C LEU A 251 18.06 -1.49 4.87
N GLU A 252 19.02 -1.27 5.77
CA GLU A 252 20.12 -2.19 5.99
C GLU A 252 19.64 -3.55 6.50
N VAL A 253 18.70 -3.59 7.45
CA VAL A 253 18.08 -4.84 7.93
C VAL A 253 17.40 -5.59 6.77
N ILE A 254 16.65 -4.89 5.91
CA ILE A 254 16.01 -5.49 4.74
C ILE A 254 17.06 -6.15 3.82
N LYS A 255 18.19 -5.49 3.61
CA LYS A 255 19.27 -5.99 2.75
C LYS A 255 20.06 -7.11 3.43
N ASP A 256 20.55 -6.88 4.64
CA ASP A 256 21.49 -7.78 5.35
C ASP A 256 20.82 -9.14 5.67
N GLU A 257 19.53 -9.09 6.04
CA GLU A 257 18.74 -10.30 6.35
C GLU A 257 18.01 -10.85 5.12
N ARG A 258 18.24 -10.28 3.94
CA ARG A 258 17.63 -10.69 2.66
C ARG A 258 16.12 -10.85 2.76
N LEU A 259 15.45 -9.85 3.35
CA LEU A 259 14.03 -9.95 3.70
C LEU A 259 13.11 -10.05 2.46
N ALA A 260 13.51 -9.57 1.29
CA ALA A 260 12.74 -9.71 0.06
C ALA A 260 12.67 -11.20 -0.38
N GLU A 261 13.81 -11.86 -0.44
CA GLU A 261 13.89 -13.28 -0.81
C GLU A 261 13.25 -14.16 0.26
N ARG A 262 13.44 -13.81 1.54
CA ARG A 262 12.78 -14.48 2.65
C ARG A 262 11.25 -14.35 2.56
N SER A 263 10.76 -13.14 2.29
CA SER A 263 9.32 -12.88 2.11
C SER A 263 8.76 -13.66 0.91
N ALA A 264 9.48 -13.73 -0.21
CA ALA A 264 9.06 -14.52 -1.36
C ALA A 264 8.93 -16.00 -1.00
N LYS A 265 9.95 -16.57 -0.38
CA LYS A 265 9.98 -18.00 0.00
C LYS A 265 8.90 -18.35 1.02
N LEU A 266 8.84 -17.62 2.15
CA LEU A 266 7.86 -17.89 3.20
C LEU A 266 6.44 -17.53 2.76
N GLY A 267 6.29 -16.61 1.82
CA GLY A 267 5.00 -16.27 1.23
C GLY A 267 4.42 -17.42 0.41
N GLU A 268 5.23 -18.12 -0.37
CA GLU A 268 4.77 -19.32 -1.10
C GLU A 268 4.41 -20.45 -0.11
N GLU A 269 5.21 -20.69 0.93
CA GLU A 269 4.87 -21.64 1.99
C GLU A 269 3.52 -21.31 2.67
N LEU A 270 3.29 -20.03 3.01
CA LEU A 270 2.04 -19.59 3.60
C LEU A 270 0.87 -19.84 2.65
N LYS A 271 1.04 -19.44 1.39
CA LYS A 271 0.01 -19.58 0.36
C LYS A 271 -0.37 -21.04 0.11
N GLU A 272 0.61 -21.94 0.03
CA GLU A 272 0.37 -23.39 -0.10
C GLU A 272 -0.42 -23.94 1.08
N GLN A 273 -0.08 -23.54 2.31
CA GLN A 273 -0.83 -23.95 3.50
C GLN A 273 -2.27 -23.42 3.48
N LEU A 274 -2.48 -22.16 3.09
CA LEU A 274 -3.81 -21.57 2.98
C LEU A 274 -4.66 -22.21 1.86
N ILE A 275 -4.04 -22.62 0.74
CA ILE A 275 -4.71 -23.38 -0.32
C ILE A 275 -5.17 -24.76 0.19
N LYS A 276 -4.35 -25.47 0.96
CA LYS A 276 -4.75 -26.74 1.59
C LYS A 276 -5.92 -26.54 2.56
N ILE A 277 -5.95 -25.42 3.27
CA ILE A 277 -7.09 -25.06 4.12
C ILE A 277 -8.34 -24.77 3.27
N GLN A 278 -8.19 -24.07 2.15
CA GLN A 278 -9.29 -23.83 1.21
C GLN A 278 -9.84 -25.15 0.64
N GLU A 279 -8.99 -26.09 0.28
CA GLU A 279 -9.39 -27.43 -0.21
C GLU A 279 -10.14 -28.22 0.87
N ARG A 280 -9.77 -28.04 2.14
CA ARG A 280 -10.46 -28.66 3.28
C ARG A 280 -11.81 -28.03 3.61
N PHE A 281 -11.93 -26.70 3.41
CA PHE A 281 -13.11 -25.90 3.73
C PHE A 281 -13.65 -25.11 2.51
N PRO A 282 -13.89 -25.77 1.36
CA PRO A 282 -14.28 -25.08 0.13
C PRO A 282 -15.65 -24.39 0.26
N GLN A 283 -16.48 -24.80 1.22
CA GLN A 283 -17.78 -24.17 1.52
C GLN A 283 -17.62 -22.79 2.18
N TYR A 284 -16.47 -22.50 2.81
CA TYR A 284 -16.24 -21.25 3.57
C TYR A 284 -15.27 -20.31 2.87
N ILE A 285 -14.26 -20.84 2.18
CA ILE A 285 -13.23 -20.03 1.52
C ILE A 285 -13.53 -19.93 0.02
N LYS A 286 -13.62 -18.68 -0.47
CA LYS A 286 -13.80 -18.37 -1.88
C LYS A 286 -12.46 -18.37 -2.62
N ASN A 287 -11.47 -17.66 -2.07
CA ASN A 287 -10.19 -17.45 -2.73
C ASN A 287 -9.06 -17.26 -1.71
N VAL A 288 -7.86 -17.68 -2.10
CA VAL A 288 -6.59 -17.39 -1.42
C VAL A 288 -5.68 -16.69 -2.42
N ARG A 289 -5.14 -15.54 -2.05
CA ARG A 289 -4.27 -14.75 -2.93
C ARG A 289 -3.16 -14.04 -2.14
N GLY A 290 -2.11 -13.65 -2.84
CA GLY A 290 -1.02 -12.89 -2.27
C GLY A 290 0.28 -13.03 -3.06
N ARG A 291 1.24 -12.16 -2.72
CA ARG A 291 2.65 -12.23 -3.17
C ARG A 291 3.54 -11.94 -1.97
N GLY A 292 4.58 -12.73 -1.80
CA GLY A 292 5.42 -12.66 -0.61
C GLY A 292 4.60 -12.85 0.67
N LEU A 293 4.96 -12.20 1.75
CA LEU A 293 4.21 -12.21 3.02
C LEU A 293 3.08 -11.16 3.04
N PHE A 294 2.41 -11.00 1.92
CA PHE A 294 1.26 -10.14 1.73
C PHE A 294 0.11 -10.96 1.15
N ASN A 295 -0.69 -11.58 2.04
CA ASN A 295 -1.68 -12.58 1.68
C ASN A 295 -3.07 -12.22 2.23
N ALA A 296 -4.09 -12.76 1.58
CA ALA A 296 -5.47 -12.66 2.03
C ALA A 296 -6.24 -13.97 1.76
N VAL A 297 -7.17 -14.24 2.65
CA VAL A 297 -8.20 -15.28 2.51
C VAL A 297 -9.54 -14.59 2.34
N GLU A 298 -10.20 -14.81 1.22
CA GLU A 298 -11.54 -14.31 0.94
C GLU A 298 -12.56 -15.39 1.26
N LEU A 299 -13.55 -15.02 2.06
CA LEU A 299 -14.58 -15.91 2.57
C LEU A 299 -15.85 -15.83 1.70
N LYS A 300 -16.62 -16.90 1.68
CA LYS A 300 -17.96 -16.94 1.05
C LYS A 300 -18.99 -16.33 2.01
N GLY A 301 -19.21 -15.03 1.95
CA GLY A 301 -20.04 -14.29 2.91
C GLY A 301 -21.45 -14.84 3.09
N LYS A 302 -22.12 -15.21 2.00
CA LYS A 302 -23.46 -15.83 2.05
C LYS A 302 -23.48 -17.15 2.85
N ALA A 303 -22.43 -17.97 2.72
CA ALA A 303 -22.32 -19.25 3.41
C ALA A 303 -22.00 -19.11 4.90
N LEU A 304 -21.42 -17.96 5.29
CA LEU A 304 -20.99 -17.69 6.66
C LEU A 304 -21.97 -16.83 7.46
N SER A 305 -22.88 -16.12 6.75
CA SER A 305 -23.87 -15.25 7.42
C SER A 305 -24.60 -15.99 8.55
N PRO A 306 -24.67 -15.39 9.76
CA PRO A 306 -24.33 -14.01 10.12
C PRO A 306 -22.88 -13.80 10.67
N VAL A 307 -21.98 -14.73 10.46
CA VAL A 307 -20.56 -14.62 10.89
C VAL A 307 -19.77 -13.81 9.88
N SER A 308 -19.01 -12.83 10.35
CA SER A 308 -18.16 -11.95 9.55
C SER A 308 -16.68 -12.33 9.64
N ALA A 309 -15.84 -11.76 8.77
CA ALA A 309 -14.39 -11.87 8.87
C ALA A 309 -13.87 -11.32 10.21
N TYR A 310 -14.52 -10.29 10.78
CA TYR A 310 -14.18 -9.77 12.10
C TYR A 310 -14.34 -10.85 13.19
N ASP A 311 -15.43 -11.59 13.19
CA ASP A 311 -15.67 -12.65 14.19
C ASP A 311 -14.61 -13.74 14.11
N ILE A 312 -14.22 -14.12 12.90
CA ILE A 312 -13.14 -15.09 12.66
C ILE A 312 -11.81 -14.52 13.18
N CYS A 313 -11.50 -13.24 12.89
CA CYS A 313 -10.30 -12.59 13.42
C CYS A 313 -10.28 -12.54 14.96
N MET A 314 -11.43 -12.38 15.62
CA MET A 314 -11.50 -12.46 17.09
C MET A 314 -11.17 -13.86 17.60
N LYS A 315 -11.57 -14.93 16.90
CA LYS A 315 -11.17 -16.30 17.25
C LYS A 315 -9.69 -16.59 16.95
N LEU A 316 -9.15 -16.02 15.88
CA LEU A 316 -7.71 -16.06 15.61
C LEU A 316 -6.90 -15.39 16.73
N LYS A 317 -7.37 -14.24 17.24
CA LYS A 317 -6.77 -13.55 18.39
C LYS A 317 -6.72 -14.43 19.64
N GLU A 318 -7.80 -15.16 19.95
CA GLU A 318 -7.85 -16.11 21.07
C GLU A 318 -6.81 -17.23 20.93
N ARG A 319 -6.36 -17.52 19.69
CA ARG A 319 -5.33 -18.50 19.36
C ARG A 319 -3.94 -17.88 19.12
N GLY A 320 -3.74 -16.61 19.51
CA GLY A 320 -2.46 -15.92 19.42
C GLY A 320 -2.14 -15.31 18.07
N VAL A 321 -3.09 -15.27 17.10
CA VAL A 321 -2.89 -14.70 15.78
C VAL A 321 -3.68 -13.40 15.62
N LEU A 322 -2.98 -12.28 15.44
CA LEU A 322 -3.59 -10.99 15.13
C LEU A 322 -3.70 -10.84 13.63
N ALA A 323 -4.90 -11.03 13.09
CA ALA A 323 -5.22 -10.82 11.69
C ALA A 323 -6.14 -9.61 11.52
N LYS A 324 -6.09 -8.97 10.36
CA LYS A 324 -6.94 -7.80 10.07
C LYS A 324 -8.09 -8.18 9.16
N PRO A 325 -9.35 -8.01 9.59
CA PRO A 325 -10.47 -8.10 8.69
C PRO A 325 -10.46 -6.91 7.73
N THR A 326 -10.88 -7.15 6.51
CA THR A 326 -11.07 -6.12 5.49
C THR A 326 -12.42 -6.40 4.85
N HIS A 327 -13.28 -5.42 4.88
CA HIS A 327 -14.69 -5.65 4.57
C HIS A 327 -15.24 -6.83 5.41
N ASP A 328 -16.42 -7.31 5.11
CA ASP A 328 -17.04 -8.37 5.92
C ASP A 328 -16.51 -9.78 5.63
N THR A 329 -15.75 -9.93 4.54
CA THR A 329 -15.43 -11.27 3.98
C THR A 329 -13.94 -11.55 3.77
N ILE A 330 -13.05 -10.60 4.01
CA ILE A 330 -11.62 -10.78 3.73
C ILE A 330 -10.80 -10.73 5.02
N ILE A 331 -9.89 -11.69 5.18
CA ILE A 331 -8.90 -11.72 6.26
C ILE A 331 -7.53 -11.54 5.65
N ARG A 332 -6.82 -10.47 6.06
CA ARG A 332 -5.44 -10.22 5.63
C ARG A 332 -4.45 -10.86 6.60
N LEU A 333 -3.51 -11.60 6.04
CA LEU A 333 -2.42 -12.27 6.76
C LEU A 333 -1.09 -11.68 6.28
N THR A 334 -0.54 -10.79 7.10
CA THR A 334 0.66 -10.02 6.78
C THR A 334 1.66 -10.11 7.95
N PRO A 335 2.22 -11.30 8.20
CA PRO A 335 3.12 -11.50 9.33
C PRO A 335 4.38 -10.64 9.20
N PRO A 336 5.15 -10.44 10.28
CA PRO A 336 6.43 -9.76 10.19
C PRO A 336 7.37 -10.48 9.22
N LEU A 337 8.20 -9.72 8.49
CA LEU A 337 9.14 -10.31 7.51
C LEU A 337 10.20 -11.20 8.18
N SER A 338 10.41 -11.02 9.48
CA SER A 338 11.33 -11.83 10.30
C SER A 338 10.71 -13.12 10.85
N ILE A 339 9.42 -13.41 10.55
CA ILE A 339 8.73 -14.60 11.04
C ILE A 339 9.50 -15.88 10.71
N SER A 340 9.56 -16.84 11.64
CA SER A 340 10.12 -18.15 11.38
C SER A 340 9.12 -19.05 10.64
N LEU A 341 9.61 -20.12 10.01
CA LEU A 341 8.75 -21.11 9.35
C LEU A 341 7.81 -21.79 10.35
N ASP A 342 8.29 -22.05 11.58
CA ASP A 342 7.49 -22.71 12.61
C ASP A 342 6.35 -21.80 13.09
N GLU A 343 6.62 -20.52 13.37
CA GLU A 343 5.59 -19.53 13.71
C GLU A 343 4.56 -19.37 12.57
N LEU A 344 5.02 -19.42 11.32
CA LEU A 344 4.14 -19.35 10.17
C LEU A 344 3.21 -20.57 10.08
N LYS A 345 3.73 -21.76 10.37
CA LYS A 345 2.94 -23.00 10.47
C LYS A 345 1.94 -22.96 11.63
N GLU A 346 2.34 -22.46 12.78
CA GLU A 346 1.44 -22.25 13.93
C GLU A 346 0.31 -21.28 13.56
N GLY A 347 0.63 -20.17 12.89
CA GLY A 347 -0.36 -19.22 12.41
C GLY A 347 -1.36 -19.83 11.41
N SER A 348 -0.87 -20.63 10.47
CA SER A 348 -1.72 -21.34 9.50
C SER A 348 -2.59 -22.40 10.18
N LYS A 349 -2.04 -23.12 11.14
CA LYS A 349 -2.80 -24.07 11.97
C LYS A 349 -3.92 -23.36 12.74
N ALA A 350 -3.66 -22.18 13.28
CA ALA A 350 -4.70 -21.40 13.96
C ALA A 350 -5.86 -21.04 13.00
N VAL A 351 -5.56 -20.69 11.74
CA VAL A 351 -6.60 -20.46 10.72
C VAL A 351 -7.42 -21.73 10.48
N HIS A 352 -6.76 -22.88 10.32
CA HIS A 352 -7.44 -24.17 10.17
C HIS A 352 -8.35 -24.47 11.37
N ASP A 353 -7.83 -24.39 12.60
CA ASP A 353 -8.54 -24.72 13.82
C ASP A 353 -9.76 -23.81 14.07
N VAL A 354 -9.66 -22.52 13.71
CA VAL A 354 -10.80 -21.60 13.78
C VAL A 354 -11.93 -22.04 12.84
N LEU A 355 -11.59 -22.43 11.62
CA LEU A 355 -12.60 -22.88 10.64
C LEU A 355 -13.20 -24.23 11.00
N GLU A 356 -12.43 -25.15 11.58
CA GLU A 356 -12.89 -26.48 11.95
C GLU A 356 -13.66 -26.51 13.27
N ILE A 357 -13.18 -25.77 14.28
CA ILE A 357 -13.66 -25.90 15.67
C ILE A 357 -14.57 -24.72 16.06
N ASP A 358 -14.14 -23.48 15.79
CA ASP A 358 -14.80 -22.30 16.33
C ASP A 358 -15.93 -21.80 15.42
N LEU A 359 -15.74 -21.82 14.12
CA LEU A 359 -16.72 -21.34 13.16
C LEU A 359 -18.07 -22.08 13.27
N PRO A 360 -18.13 -23.43 13.37
CA PRO A 360 -19.42 -24.13 13.53
C PRO A 360 -20.16 -23.73 14.83
N LYS A 361 -19.44 -23.35 15.88
CA LYS A 361 -20.03 -22.85 17.12
C LYS A 361 -20.59 -21.44 16.93
N LEU A 362 -19.80 -20.54 16.34
CA LEU A 362 -20.20 -19.17 16.06
C LEU A 362 -21.48 -19.13 15.18
N MET A 363 -21.56 -19.99 14.18
CA MET A 363 -22.73 -20.07 13.29
C MET A 363 -24.00 -20.52 14.02
N LYS A 364 -23.87 -21.32 15.11
CA LYS A 364 -25.01 -21.73 15.94
C LYS A 364 -25.41 -20.65 16.95
N GLU A 365 -24.46 -19.89 17.47
CA GLU A 365 -24.68 -18.91 18.52
C GLU A 365 -25.23 -17.58 18.00
N LYS A 366 -24.96 -17.22 16.75
CA LYS A 366 -25.43 -15.97 16.15
C LYS A 366 -26.77 -16.19 15.43
N PRO A 367 -27.86 -15.52 15.85
CA PRO A 367 -29.12 -15.59 15.14
C PRO A 367 -29.02 -14.91 13.76
N HIS A 368 -29.73 -15.46 12.76
CA HIS A 368 -29.86 -14.82 11.45
C HIS A 368 -30.53 -13.43 11.59
N THR A 369 -29.76 -12.36 11.58
CA THR A 369 -30.28 -11.00 11.41
C THR A 369 -30.28 -10.67 9.91
N ALA A 370 -31.38 -10.13 9.39
CA ALA A 370 -31.43 -9.66 8.01
C ALA A 370 -30.32 -8.62 7.78
N SER A 371 -29.45 -8.88 6.81
CA SER A 371 -28.36 -7.97 6.46
C SER A 371 -28.92 -6.68 5.88
N SER A 372 -28.52 -5.53 6.39
CA SER A 372 -28.71 -4.23 5.75
C SER A 372 -27.80 -4.16 4.51
N SER A 373 -28.40 -4.26 3.31
CA SER A 373 -27.69 -4.39 2.03
C SER A 373 -27.22 -3.09 1.38
N ASP A 374 -27.32 -1.93 2.05
CA ASP A 374 -27.21 -0.64 1.36
C ASP A 374 -25.86 0.11 1.46
N SER A 375 -24.84 -0.46 2.13
CA SER A 375 -23.58 0.27 2.37
C SER A 375 -22.49 0.09 1.31
N ASN A 376 -22.69 -0.80 0.35
CA ASN A 376 -21.61 -1.24 -0.55
C ASN A 376 -21.58 -0.52 -1.90
N ILE A 377 -22.51 0.38 -2.19
CA ILE A 377 -22.53 1.14 -3.43
C ILE A 377 -21.77 2.46 -3.23
N CYS A 378 -20.77 2.72 -4.07
CA CYS A 378 -20.05 3.98 -4.06
C CYS A 378 -20.99 5.12 -4.44
N ASP A 379 -21.18 6.11 -3.56
CA ASP A 379 -22.03 7.28 -3.79
C ASP A 379 -21.57 8.12 -5.01
N ARG A 380 -20.32 7.96 -5.46
CA ARG A 380 -19.71 8.76 -6.54
C ARG A 380 -19.79 8.13 -7.91
N CYS A 381 -19.66 6.81 -7.99
CA CYS A 381 -19.62 6.08 -9.27
C CYS A 381 -20.72 5.03 -9.43
N GLY A 382 -21.59 4.86 -8.42
CA GLY A 382 -22.68 3.91 -8.44
C GLY A 382 -22.28 2.42 -8.48
N ARG A 383 -20.99 2.13 -8.33
CA ARG A 383 -20.48 0.76 -8.37
C ARG A 383 -20.59 0.07 -7.01
N ASN A 384 -20.88 -1.20 -7.03
CA ASN A 384 -20.74 -2.02 -5.84
C ASN A 384 -19.24 -2.29 -5.62
N LEU A 385 -18.68 -1.71 -4.57
CA LEU A 385 -17.24 -1.75 -4.26
C LEU A 385 -16.78 -3.15 -3.83
N TYR A 386 -17.70 -4.03 -3.51
CA TYR A 386 -17.42 -5.33 -2.88
C TYR A 386 -18.27 -6.46 -3.47
N ALA A 387 -18.98 -6.23 -4.56
CA ALA A 387 -19.62 -7.30 -5.28
C ALA A 387 -18.56 -8.16 -5.96
N SER A 388 -18.32 -9.30 -5.42
CA SER A 388 -17.78 -10.40 -6.18
C SER A 388 -18.88 -10.84 -7.14
N GLU A 389 -18.64 -10.77 -8.43
CA GLU A 389 -19.45 -11.52 -9.38
C GLU A 389 -19.45 -12.99 -8.93
N ASP A 390 -20.62 -13.54 -8.73
CA ASP A 390 -20.87 -14.94 -8.34
C ASP A 390 -20.38 -15.91 -9.42
#